data_80683e5594f15659133128331b8cebaa
#
_entry.id   80683e5594f15659133128331b8cebaa
#
_cell.length_a   1.000
_cell.length_b   1.000
_cell.length_c   1.000
_cell.angle_alpha   90.00
_cell.angle_beta   90.00
_cell.angle_gamma   90.00
#
_symmetry.space_group_name_H-M   'P 1'
#
loop_
_entity.id
_entity.type
_entity.pdbx_description
1 polymer ?
#
loop_
_entity_poly.entity_id
_entity_poly.type
_entity_poly.pdbx_seq_one_letter_code
_entity_poly.pdbx_strand_id
1 'polypeptide(L)'
;GRYAESAYALTDRLAPLTRDSLVCLLYGTWGHRFGSVYPEQQAAYPDYKTMQKLTTHGIDQYKRLLDRTQSCGTVGVAPVGDAWERIYDEDVRAKRDPLADDSLFSRLYKKDKFHPSVLGTFLAACVFALMILPEGSPIPEWRGDPRLDDEESEAVARLVTISKEDEHRLRAAALAAVGKRIDDGWVPNWVSDGGKVEL
;
A
#
# COMPACT_ATOMS: atom_id res chain seq x y z
N GLY A 1 -3.16 21.62 -7.10
CA GLY A 1 -2.26 21.23 -8.20
C GLY A 1 -2.95 20.30 -9.17
N ARG A 2 -2.42 20.05 -10.38
CA ARG A 2 -3.06 19.33 -11.49
C ARG A 2 -3.63 17.95 -11.12
N TYR A 3 -3.02 17.23 -10.19
CA TYR A 3 -3.53 15.92 -9.73
C TYR A 3 -4.86 16.03 -8.96
N ALA A 4 -5.01 17.06 -8.13
CA ALA A 4 -6.25 17.31 -7.42
C ALA A 4 -7.39 17.65 -8.40
N GLU A 5 -7.12 18.50 -9.41
CA GLU A 5 -8.09 18.88 -10.44
C GLU A 5 -8.55 17.68 -11.27
N SER A 6 -7.61 16.78 -11.64
CA SER A 6 -7.93 15.56 -12.40
C SER A 6 -8.79 14.58 -11.59
N ALA A 7 -8.49 14.42 -10.30
CA ALA A 7 -9.27 13.54 -9.43
C ALA A 7 -10.66 14.13 -9.15
N TYR A 8 -10.80 15.45 -8.97
CA TYR A 8 -12.11 16.11 -8.90
C TYR A 8 -12.93 15.90 -10.16
N ALA A 9 -12.32 16.12 -11.33
CA ALA A 9 -13.02 15.92 -12.61
C ALA A 9 -13.51 14.48 -12.79
N LEU A 10 -12.76 13.49 -12.28
CA LEU A 10 -13.16 12.09 -12.32
C LEU A 10 -14.31 11.81 -11.34
N THR A 11 -14.20 12.26 -10.08
CA THR A 11 -15.23 12.05 -9.07
C THR A 11 -16.54 12.78 -9.44
N ASP A 12 -16.48 13.99 -9.99
CA ASP A 12 -17.65 14.70 -10.47
C ASP A 12 -18.38 13.99 -11.62
N ARG A 13 -17.64 13.30 -12.50
CA ARG A 13 -18.23 12.51 -13.58
C ARG A 13 -18.88 11.20 -13.09
N LEU A 14 -18.34 10.60 -12.03
CA LEU A 14 -18.85 9.36 -11.44
C LEU A 14 -19.99 9.61 -10.42
N ALA A 15 -19.98 10.76 -9.75
CA ALA A 15 -20.92 11.12 -8.70
C ALA A 15 -22.41 11.04 -9.11
N PRO A 16 -22.83 11.47 -10.33
CA PRO A 16 -24.22 11.36 -10.75
C PRO A 16 -24.73 9.92 -10.86
N LEU A 17 -23.83 8.96 -11.03
CA LEU A 17 -24.20 7.56 -11.25
C LEU A 17 -24.46 6.80 -9.93
N THR A 18 -23.74 7.15 -8.83
CA THR A 18 -23.77 6.33 -7.61
C THR A 18 -23.25 7.08 -6.36
N ARG A 19 -23.53 8.38 -6.21
CA ARG A 19 -22.86 9.24 -5.21
C ARG A 19 -22.81 8.64 -3.80
N ASP A 20 -23.93 8.09 -3.32
CA ASP A 20 -24.04 7.55 -1.96
C ASP A 20 -23.43 6.16 -1.80
N SER A 21 -23.22 5.44 -2.91
CA SER A 21 -22.63 4.10 -2.95
C SER A 21 -21.19 4.07 -3.48
N LEU A 22 -20.66 5.23 -3.95
CA LEU A 22 -19.30 5.30 -4.47
C LEU A 22 -18.27 5.23 -3.35
N VAL A 23 -17.44 4.19 -3.38
CA VAL A 23 -16.27 4.06 -2.51
C VAL A 23 -15.03 4.52 -3.26
N CYS A 24 -14.36 5.54 -2.74
CA CYS A 24 -13.09 6.01 -3.24
C CYS A 24 -11.96 5.44 -2.37
N LEU A 25 -11.13 4.59 -2.94
CA LEU A 25 -9.95 4.05 -2.25
C LEU A 25 -8.69 4.74 -2.78
N LEU A 26 -8.12 5.62 -1.97
CA LEU A 26 -6.86 6.30 -2.30
C LEU A 26 -5.69 5.33 -2.14
N TYR A 27 -4.80 5.33 -3.12
CA TYR A 27 -3.59 4.54 -3.05
C TYR A 27 -2.51 5.27 -2.24
N GLY A 28 -2.30 4.87 -0.98
CA GLY A 28 -1.23 5.36 -0.12
C GLY A 28 0.10 4.73 -0.52
N THR A 29 0.79 5.31 -1.49
CA THR A 29 2.04 4.79 -2.05
C THR A 29 3.23 4.92 -1.08
N TRP A 30 4.36 4.32 -1.43
CA TRP A 30 5.61 4.29 -0.66
C TRP A 30 6.60 5.34 -1.11
N GLY A 31 7.52 5.73 -0.20
CA GLY A 31 8.70 6.54 -0.52
C GLY A 31 9.74 5.75 -1.31
N HIS A 32 10.60 6.42 -2.07
CA HIS A 32 11.73 5.77 -2.71
C HIS A 32 12.78 5.32 -1.66
N ARG A 33 13.52 4.25 -1.95
CA ARG A 33 14.43 3.58 -0.99
C ARG A 33 15.42 4.53 -0.30
N PHE A 34 15.94 5.54 -1.00
CA PHE A 34 16.92 6.51 -0.50
C PHE A 34 16.42 7.95 -0.50
N GLY A 35 15.11 8.17 -0.52
CA GLY A 35 14.54 9.48 -0.83
C GLY A 35 14.37 9.68 -2.32
N SER A 36 14.07 10.91 -2.76
CA SER A 36 13.77 11.14 -4.18
C SER A 36 14.93 10.75 -5.10
N VAL A 37 14.60 10.01 -6.16
CA VAL A 37 15.57 9.72 -7.26
C VAL A 37 15.70 10.89 -8.21
N TYR A 38 14.87 11.93 -8.09
CA TYR A 38 14.89 13.13 -8.91
C TYR A 38 15.73 14.22 -8.23
N PRO A 39 16.82 14.69 -8.86
CA PRO A 39 17.76 15.64 -8.24
C PRO A 39 17.09 16.91 -7.71
N GLU A 40 16.12 17.45 -8.44
CA GLU A 40 15.38 18.66 -8.08
C GLU A 40 14.48 18.49 -6.83
N GLN A 41 14.22 17.27 -6.42
CA GLN A 41 13.38 16.95 -5.27
C GLN A 41 14.19 16.45 -4.05
N GLN A 42 15.48 16.18 -4.21
CA GLN A 42 16.30 15.60 -3.14
C GLN A 42 16.37 16.47 -1.88
N ALA A 43 16.34 17.80 -2.03
CA ALA A 43 16.33 18.71 -0.87
C ALA A 43 15.04 18.56 -0.04
N ALA A 44 13.90 18.26 -0.66
CA ALA A 44 12.63 18.06 0.02
C ALA A 44 12.47 16.61 0.55
N TYR A 45 13.06 15.64 -0.13
CA TYR A 45 12.95 14.20 0.14
C TYR A 45 14.35 13.57 0.24
N PRO A 46 15.17 13.93 1.26
CA PRO A 46 16.56 13.51 1.35
C PRO A 46 16.75 12.02 1.70
N ASP A 47 15.76 11.40 2.28
CA ASP A 47 15.78 10.00 2.74
C ASP A 47 14.38 9.36 2.67
N TYR A 48 14.34 8.03 2.83
CA TYR A 48 13.10 7.27 2.81
C TYR A 48 12.05 7.76 3.82
N LYS A 49 12.44 7.93 5.09
CA LYS A 49 11.50 8.28 6.18
C LYS A 49 10.86 9.64 5.96
N THR A 50 11.66 10.61 5.54
CA THR A 50 11.16 11.95 5.19
C THR A 50 10.19 11.87 4.03
N MET A 51 10.55 11.16 2.96
CA MET A 51 9.68 11.01 1.79
C MET A 51 8.39 10.27 2.16
N GLN A 52 8.47 9.16 2.91
CA GLN A 52 7.29 8.39 3.32
C GLN A 52 6.34 9.25 4.17
N LYS A 53 6.88 9.95 5.18
CA LYS A 53 6.08 10.84 6.04
C LYS A 53 5.33 11.91 5.25
N LEU A 54 6.00 12.57 4.31
CA LEU A 54 5.39 13.62 3.48
C LEU A 54 4.38 13.05 2.49
N THR A 55 4.63 11.86 1.94
CA THR A 55 3.69 11.14 1.07
C THR A 55 2.44 10.77 1.82
N THR A 56 2.56 10.14 3.00
CA THR A 56 1.42 9.79 3.86
C THR A 56 0.62 11.04 4.26
N HIS A 57 1.31 12.11 4.68
CA HIS A 57 0.64 13.38 5.00
C HIS A 57 -0.14 13.95 3.81
N GLY A 58 0.43 13.93 2.61
CA GLY A 58 -0.24 14.39 1.39
C GLY A 58 -1.51 13.60 1.08
N ILE A 59 -1.46 12.28 1.20
CA ILE A 59 -2.61 11.40 1.01
C ILE A 59 -3.71 11.68 2.05
N ASP A 60 -3.34 11.85 3.32
CA ASP A 60 -4.30 12.16 4.38
C ASP A 60 -4.95 13.54 4.20
N GLN A 61 -4.21 14.53 3.71
CA GLN A 61 -4.78 15.84 3.34
C GLN A 61 -5.77 15.69 2.18
N TYR A 62 -5.42 14.86 1.20
CA TYR A 62 -6.29 14.62 0.05
C TYR A 62 -7.57 13.87 0.43
N LYS A 63 -7.46 12.85 1.30
CA LYS A 63 -8.63 12.20 1.91
C LYS A 63 -9.56 13.22 2.57
N ARG A 64 -9.02 14.06 3.46
CA ARG A 64 -9.81 15.11 4.14
C ARG A 64 -10.49 16.07 3.17
N LEU A 65 -9.88 16.34 2.03
CA LEU A 65 -10.46 17.19 1.00
C LEU A 65 -11.66 16.50 0.34
N LEU A 66 -11.52 15.23 -0.05
CA LEU A 66 -12.61 14.45 -0.65
C LEU A 66 -13.78 14.26 0.33
N ASP A 67 -13.50 13.98 1.62
CA ASP A 67 -14.53 13.90 2.66
C ASP A 67 -15.33 15.20 2.78
N ARG A 68 -14.65 16.36 2.80
CA ARG A 68 -15.31 17.67 2.92
C ARG A 68 -16.12 18.06 1.70
N THR A 69 -15.69 17.68 0.52
CA THR A 69 -16.39 17.98 -0.73
C THR A 69 -17.52 16.99 -1.05
N GLN A 70 -17.63 15.93 -0.23
CA GLN A 70 -18.61 14.85 -0.45
C GLN A 70 -18.58 14.29 -1.88
N SER A 71 -17.37 14.27 -2.47
CA SER A 71 -17.15 13.78 -3.83
C SER A 71 -17.31 12.26 -3.95
N CYS A 72 -17.26 11.56 -2.81
CA CYS A 72 -17.47 10.11 -2.69
C CYS A 72 -18.35 9.84 -1.48
N GLY A 73 -19.15 8.77 -1.51
CA GLY A 73 -19.92 8.32 -0.34
C GLY A 73 -19.01 7.89 0.80
N THR A 74 -17.93 7.18 0.49
CA THR A 74 -16.89 6.80 1.47
C THR A 74 -15.50 6.98 0.86
N VAL A 75 -14.56 7.52 1.64
CA VAL A 75 -13.17 7.67 1.21
C VAL A 75 -12.24 6.88 2.15
N GLY A 76 -11.60 5.85 1.63
CA GLY A 76 -10.58 5.07 2.31
C GLY A 76 -9.16 5.36 1.79
N VAL A 77 -8.15 4.88 2.52
CA VAL A 77 -6.75 4.89 2.09
C VAL A 77 -6.21 3.48 2.17
N ALA A 78 -5.76 2.91 1.05
CA ALA A 78 -4.98 1.67 1.06
C ALA A 78 -3.55 1.99 1.53
N PRO A 79 -3.15 1.61 2.76
CA PRO A 79 -1.94 2.09 3.42
C PRO A 79 -0.69 1.31 2.99
N VAL A 80 -0.45 1.20 1.68
CA VAL A 80 0.67 0.42 1.16
C VAL A 80 2.01 0.99 1.63
N GLY A 81 2.18 2.32 1.61
CA GLY A 81 3.39 2.97 2.11
C GLY A 81 3.62 2.76 3.61
N ASP A 82 2.53 2.72 4.41
CA ASP A 82 2.64 2.42 5.85
C ASP A 82 3.10 0.97 6.06
N ALA A 83 2.69 0.02 5.22
CA ALA A 83 3.17 -1.36 5.26
C ALA A 83 4.66 -1.45 4.90
N TRP A 84 5.15 -0.67 3.92
CA TRP A 84 6.58 -0.52 3.62
C TRP A 84 7.36 0.02 4.82
N GLU A 85 6.84 1.07 5.44
CA GLU A 85 7.46 1.69 6.61
C GLU A 85 7.59 0.71 7.79
N ARG A 86 6.60 -0.18 7.97
CA ARG A 86 6.68 -1.23 9.00
C ARG A 86 7.83 -2.19 8.78
N ILE A 87 8.08 -2.61 7.55
CA ILE A 87 9.24 -3.46 7.21
C ILE A 87 10.56 -2.72 7.49
N TYR A 88 10.64 -1.44 7.11
CA TYR A 88 11.79 -0.59 7.44
C TYR A 88 12.02 -0.52 8.95
N ASP A 89 10.99 -0.17 9.71
CA ASP A 89 11.07 0.01 11.16
C ASP A 89 11.33 -1.32 11.91
N GLU A 90 10.91 -2.45 11.36
CA GLU A 90 11.23 -3.78 11.88
C GLU A 90 12.74 -4.06 11.80
N ASP A 91 13.37 -3.76 10.66
CA ASP A 91 14.81 -3.91 10.50
C ASP A 91 15.58 -2.98 11.45
N VAL A 92 15.16 -1.71 11.58
CA VAL A 92 15.76 -0.75 12.54
C VAL A 92 15.65 -1.28 13.99
N ARG A 93 14.47 -1.74 14.40
CA ARG A 93 14.25 -2.30 15.75
C ARG A 93 15.10 -3.54 16.02
N ALA A 94 15.33 -4.34 15.01
CA ALA A 94 16.20 -5.52 15.07
C ALA A 94 17.70 -5.16 14.93
N LYS A 95 18.06 -3.86 14.91
CA LYS A 95 19.43 -3.36 14.71
C LYS A 95 20.06 -3.84 13.41
N ARG A 96 19.26 -4.07 12.39
CA ARG A 96 19.69 -4.32 11.00
C ARG A 96 19.65 -3.02 10.21
N ASP A 97 20.50 -2.89 9.22
CA ASP A 97 20.42 -1.78 8.27
C ASP A 97 19.30 -2.07 7.23
N PRO A 98 18.19 -1.32 7.26
CA PRO A 98 17.11 -1.53 6.30
C PRO A 98 17.54 -1.20 4.87
N LEU A 99 18.61 -0.41 4.68
CA LEU A 99 19.13 -0.02 3.38
C LEU A 99 20.20 -0.97 2.83
N ALA A 100 20.63 -1.98 3.61
CA ALA A 100 21.48 -3.05 3.11
C ALA A 100 20.78 -3.80 1.95
N ASP A 101 21.52 -4.22 0.93
CA ASP A 101 20.94 -4.81 -0.29
C ASP A 101 20.19 -6.13 -0.04
N ASP A 102 20.58 -6.87 0.99
CA ASP A 102 19.96 -8.13 1.42
C ASP A 102 18.80 -7.94 2.41
N SER A 103 18.56 -6.73 2.93
CA SER A 103 17.43 -6.46 3.83
C SER A 103 16.09 -6.70 3.13
N LEU A 104 15.07 -7.14 3.88
CA LEU A 104 13.73 -7.31 3.30
C LEU A 104 13.19 -5.99 2.76
N PHE A 105 13.41 -4.87 3.48
CA PHE A 105 12.98 -3.56 3.00
C PHE A 105 13.60 -3.20 1.65
N SER A 106 14.92 -3.37 1.49
CA SER A 106 15.62 -3.08 0.23
C SER A 106 15.15 -3.96 -0.92
N ARG A 107 14.83 -5.23 -0.62
CA ARG A 107 14.30 -6.20 -1.58
C ARG A 107 12.88 -5.92 -2.05
N LEU A 108 12.13 -5.01 -1.38
CA LEU A 108 10.82 -4.54 -1.86
C LEU A 108 10.93 -3.71 -3.14
N TYR A 109 12.12 -3.21 -3.48
CA TYR A 109 12.36 -2.36 -4.64
C TYR A 109 13.07 -3.10 -5.77
N LYS A 110 12.80 -2.66 -7.01
CA LYS A 110 13.66 -3.01 -8.16
C LYS A 110 15.01 -2.32 -8.05
N LYS A 111 15.90 -2.63 -9.00
CA LYS A 111 17.26 -2.02 -9.10
C LYS A 111 17.23 -0.49 -9.21
N ASP A 112 16.17 0.08 -9.73
CA ASP A 112 15.97 1.54 -9.85
C ASP A 112 15.64 2.23 -8.51
N LYS A 113 15.36 1.46 -7.44
CA LYS A 113 15.20 1.93 -6.06
C LYS A 113 13.91 2.74 -5.79
N PHE A 114 12.96 2.72 -6.73
CA PHE A 114 11.65 3.37 -6.56
C PHE A 114 10.47 2.53 -7.04
N HIS A 115 10.61 1.73 -8.10
CA HIS A 115 9.55 0.79 -8.48
C HIS A 115 9.54 -0.44 -7.57
N PRO A 116 8.37 -1.04 -7.36
CA PRO A 116 8.24 -2.24 -6.52
C PRO A 116 8.86 -3.44 -7.24
N SER A 117 9.55 -4.27 -6.48
CA SER A 117 9.90 -5.63 -6.90
C SER A 117 8.66 -6.53 -6.82
N VAL A 118 8.84 -7.81 -7.08
CA VAL A 118 7.77 -8.80 -6.85
C VAL A 118 7.38 -8.85 -5.36
N LEU A 119 8.33 -8.79 -4.43
CA LEU A 119 8.06 -8.73 -3.00
C LEU A 119 7.23 -7.48 -2.64
N GLY A 120 7.61 -6.32 -3.18
CA GLY A 120 6.86 -5.08 -3.00
C GLY A 120 5.45 -5.15 -3.61
N THR A 121 5.32 -5.72 -4.80
CA THR A 121 4.02 -5.94 -5.43
C THR A 121 3.14 -6.89 -4.60
N PHE A 122 3.72 -7.96 -4.05
CA PHE A 122 3.00 -8.88 -3.17
C PHE A 122 2.53 -8.20 -1.88
N LEU A 123 3.38 -7.38 -1.25
CA LEU A 123 2.98 -6.59 -0.08
C LEU A 123 1.80 -5.65 -0.39
N ALA A 124 1.85 -4.95 -1.54
CA ALA A 124 0.75 -4.10 -1.98
C ALA A 124 -0.53 -4.92 -2.21
N ALA A 125 -0.44 -6.09 -2.85
CA ALA A 125 -1.58 -6.98 -3.07
C ALA A 125 -2.21 -7.47 -1.75
N CYS A 126 -1.39 -7.77 -0.72
CA CYS A 126 -1.90 -8.12 0.61
C CYS A 126 -2.69 -6.97 1.24
N VAL A 127 -2.19 -5.73 1.15
CA VAL A 127 -2.91 -4.54 1.64
C VAL A 127 -4.25 -4.38 0.90
N PHE A 128 -4.26 -4.45 -0.43
CA PHE A 128 -5.49 -4.31 -1.20
C PHE A 128 -6.49 -5.44 -0.91
N ALA A 129 -6.02 -6.68 -0.76
CA ALA A 129 -6.89 -7.80 -0.40
C ALA A 129 -7.60 -7.55 0.92
N LEU A 130 -6.86 -7.09 1.95
CA LEU A 130 -7.44 -6.74 3.26
C LEU A 130 -8.41 -5.55 3.20
N MET A 131 -8.24 -4.64 2.23
CA MET A 131 -9.11 -3.47 2.07
C MET A 131 -10.39 -3.76 1.29
N ILE A 132 -10.38 -4.75 0.39
CA ILE A 132 -11.45 -4.98 -0.59
C ILE A 132 -12.24 -6.25 -0.27
N LEU A 133 -11.57 -7.30 0.23
CA LEU A 133 -12.22 -8.57 0.51
C LEU A 133 -13.00 -8.52 1.83
N PRO A 134 -14.08 -9.30 1.98
CA PRO A 134 -14.81 -9.42 3.23
C PRO A 134 -13.89 -9.80 4.40
N GLU A 135 -14.27 -9.37 5.61
CA GLU A 135 -13.56 -9.72 6.84
C GLU A 135 -13.40 -11.24 6.97
N GLY A 136 -12.24 -11.67 7.48
CA GLY A 136 -11.92 -13.09 7.59
C GLY A 136 -11.53 -13.78 6.27
N SER A 137 -11.57 -13.06 5.14
CA SER A 137 -11.05 -13.61 3.88
C SER A 137 -9.57 -13.93 4.02
N PRO A 138 -9.10 -15.08 3.50
CA PRO A 138 -7.68 -15.40 3.55
C PRO A 138 -6.89 -14.39 2.71
N ILE A 139 -5.81 -13.84 3.27
CA ILE A 139 -4.86 -13.06 2.48
C ILE A 139 -4.28 -13.98 1.42
N PRO A 140 -4.23 -13.55 0.14
CA PRO A 140 -3.74 -14.40 -0.94
C PRO A 140 -2.36 -14.99 -0.64
N GLU A 141 -2.18 -16.26 -0.91
CA GLU A 141 -0.87 -16.90 -0.94
C GLU A 141 -0.21 -16.60 -2.29
N TRP A 142 1.11 -16.44 -2.28
CA TRP A 142 1.85 -16.32 -3.53
C TRP A 142 1.87 -17.69 -4.24
N ARG A 143 1.30 -17.75 -5.44
CA ARG A 143 1.24 -18.98 -6.27
C ARG A 143 1.86 -18.80 -7.66
N GLY A 144 2.57 -17.72 -7.93
CA GLY A 144 3.01 -17.34 -9.27
C GLY A 144 1.92 -16.65 -10.10
N ASP A 145 2.18 -16.42 -11.37
CA ASP A 145 1.17 -15.88 -12.31
C ASP A 145 0.46 -17.04 -13.03
N PRO A 146 -0.85 -17.25 -12.78
CA PRO A 146 -1.59 -18.36 -13.39
C PRO A 146 -1.80 -18.20 -14.91
N ARG A 147 -1.41 -17.07 -15.50
CA ARG A 147 -1.48 -16.82 -16.95
C ARG A 147 -0.23 -17.31 -17.69
N LEU A 148 0.84 -17.61 -16.95
CA LEU A 148 2.04 -18.21 -17.51
C LEU A 148 1.78 -19.71 -17.67
N ASP A 149 2.23 -20.30 -18.77
CA ASP A 149 2.22 -21.74 -18.91
C ASP A 149 3.13 -22.41 -17.86
N ASP A 150 3.00 -23.71 -17.68
CA ASP A 150 3.67 -24.41 -16.57
C ASP A 150 5.20 -24.23 -16.60
N GLU A 151 5.83 -24.14 -17.79
CA GLU A 151 7.29 -23.93 -17.92
C GLU A 151 7.69 -22.48 -17.58
N GLU A 152 6.92 -21.47 -18.05
CA GLU A 152 7.17 -20.07 -17.74
C GLU A 152 6.85 -19.76 -16.26
N SER A 153 5.77 -20.37 -15.71
CA SER A 153 5.43 -20.27 -14.30
C SER A 153 6.52 -20.86 -13.40
N GLU A 154 7.12 -21.99 -13.75
CA GLU A 154 8.25 -22.55 -13.01
C GLU A 154 9.49 -21.66 -13.09
N ALA A 155 9.79 -21.11 -14.25
CA ALA A 155 10.95 -20.21 -14.43
C ALA A 155 10.77 -18.91 -13.63
N VAL A 156 9.57 -18.32 -13.66
CA VAL A 156 9.22 -17.13 -12.88
C VAL A 156 9.17 -17.45 -11.39
N ALA A 157 8.59 -18.58 -10.99
CA ALA A 157 8.58 -19.02 -9.60
C ALA A 157 10.00 -19.26 -9.05
N ARG A 158 10.93 -19.79 -9.85
CA ARG A 158 12.33 -19.94 -9.48
C ARG A 158 13.06 -18.59 -9.34
N LEU A 159 12.71 -17.60 -10.18
CA LEU A 159 13.27 -16.25 -10.10
C LEU A 159 12.67 -15.45 -8.92
N VAL A 160 11.53 -15.87 -8.40
CA VAL A 160 10.76 -15.14 -7.38
C VAL A 160 10.28 -16.10 -6.29
N THR A 161 11.19 -16.84 -5.69
CA THR A 161 10.87 -17.58 -4.48
C THR A 161 10.79 -16.62 -3.31
N ILE A 162 9.57 -16.31 -2.87
CA ILE A 162 9.34 -15.65 -1.59
C ILE A 162 9.55 -16.71 -0.50
N SER A 163 10.49 -16.49 0.40
CA SER A 163 10.67 -17.40 1.55
C SER A 163 9.41 -17.37 2.42
N LYS A 164 9.12 -18.48 3.12
CA LYS A 164 7.99 -18.52 4.07
C LYS A 164 8.11 -17.47 5.16
N GLU A 165 9.33 -17.14 5.58
CA GLU A 165 9.63 -16.08 6.54
C GLU A 165 9.28 -14.70 5.96
N ASP A 166 9.76 -14.39 4.76
CA ASP A 166 9.46 -13.12 4.09
C ASP A 166 7.95 -12.99 3.84
N GLU A 167 7.29 -14.04 3.34
CA GLU A 167 5.84 -14.05 3.15
C GLU A 167 5.11 -13.71 4.46
N HIS A 168 5.47 -14.37 5.55
CA HIS A 168 4.87 -14.11 6.86
C HIS A 168 5.06 -12.65 7.31
N ARG A 169 6.28 -12.12 7.19
CA ARG A 169 6.60 -10.73 7.55
C ARG A 169 5.82 -9.73 6.71
N LEU A 170 5.72 -9.94 5.40
CA LEU A 170 4.97 -9.07 4.50
C LEU A 170 3.47 -9.06 4.83
N ARG A 171 2.88 -10.23 5.07
CA ARG A 171 1.46 -10.35 5.46
C ARG A 171 1.19 -9.69 6.82
N ALA A 172 2.08 -9.87 7.81
CA ALA A 172 1.97 -9.23 9.11
C ALA A 172 2.09 -7.70 9.01
N ALA A 173 2.98 -7.19 8.15
CA ALA A 173 3.10 -5.75 7.90
C ALA A 173 1.84 -5.17 7.25
N ALA A 174 1.24 -5.87 6.28
CA ALA A 174 -0.02 -5.47 5.65
C ALA A 174 -1.17 -5.42 6.67
N LEU A 175 -1.36 -6.50 7.44
CA LEU A 175 -2.37 -6.57 8.51
C LEU A 175 -2.25 -5.41 9.50
N ALA A 176 -1.04 -5.16 10.00
CA ALA A 176 -0.82 -4.11 10.98
C ALA A 176 -0.96 -2.69 10.40
N ALA A 177 -0.69 -2.48 9.10
CA ALA A 177 -0.92 -1.19 8.45
C ALA A 177 -2.41 -0.92 8.25
N VAL A 178 -3.17 -1.93 7.80
CA VAL A 178 -4.63 -1.83 7.62
C VAL A 178 -5.33 -1.67 8.97
N GLY A 179 -4.98 -2.48 9.99
CA GLY A 179 -5.53 -2.39 11.34
C GLY A 179 -5.40 -0.98 11.92
N LYS A 180 -4.24 -0.33 11.79
CA LYS A 180 -4.04 1.05 12.22
C LYS A 180 -5.00 2.03 11.53
N ARG A 181 -5.27 1.85 10.24
CA ARG A 181 -6.22 2.73 9.51
C ARG A 181 -7.67 2.51 9.94
N ILE A 182 -8.03 1.29 10.32
CA ILE A 182 -9.34 0.99 10.91
C ILE A 182 -9.47 1.69 12.27
N ASP A 183 -8.46 1.61 13.13
CA ASP A 183 -8.43 2.30 14.43
C ASP A 183 -8.52 3.82 14.28
N ASP A 184 -7.95 4.39 13.21
CA ASP A 184 -8.07 5.82 12.85
C ASP A 184 -9.47 6.20 12.30
N GLY A 185 -10.44 5.28 12.37
CA GLY A 185 -11.87 5.51 12.06
C GLY A 185 -12.26 5.23 10.62
N TRP A 186 -11.41 4.57 9.82
CA TRP A 186 -11.84 4.07 8.53
C TRP A 186 -12.51 2.70 8.68
N VAL A 187 -13.77 2.61 8.26
CA VAL A 187 -14.52 1.35 8.26
C VAL A 187 -14.75 0.93 6.81
N PRO A 188 -14.29 -0.26 6.39
CA PRO A 188 -14.66 -0.80 5.08
C PRO A 188 -16.18 -0.90 4.94
N ASN A 189 -16.72 -0.59 3.77
CA ASN A 189 -18.16 -0.63 3.52
C ASN A 189 -18.82 -2.00 3.79
N TRP A 190 -18.05 -3.09 3.77
CA TRP A 190 -18.53 -4.43 4.08
C TRP A 190 -18.68 -4.72 5.59
N VAL A 191 -18.21 -3.79 6.47
CA VAL A 191 -18.42 -3.86 7.95
C VAL A 191 -19.74 -3.24 8.37
N SER A 192 -20.50 -2.60 7.46
CA SER A 192 -21.75 -1.86 7.78
C SER A 192 -22.89 -2.71 8.32
N ASP A 193 -22.81 -4.03 8.34
CA ASP A 193 -23.89 -4.91 8.79
C ASP A 193 -23.72 -5.46 10.22
N GLY A 194 -23.03 -4.73 11.10
CA GLY A 194 -23.09 -4.97 12.56
C GLY A 194 -22.09 -5.99 13.12
N GLY A 195 -21.09 -6.40 12.34
CA GLY A 195 -19.97 -7.20 12.81
C GLY A 195 -18.99 -6.37 13.63
N LYS A 196 -18.82 -6.66 14.91
CA LYS A 196 -17.68 -6.16 15.69
C LYS A 196 -16.43 -6.86 15.19
N VAL A 197 -15.44 -6.08 14.74
CA VAL A 197 -14.08 -6.60 14.46
C VAL A 197 -13.46 -6.98 15.80
N GLU A 198 -13.42 -8.26 16.14
CA GLU A 198 -12.50 -8.78 17.17
C GLU A 198 -11.17 -9.08 16.46
N LEU A 199 -10.16 -8.25 16.76
CA LEU A 199 -8.78 -8.45 16.30
C LEU A 199 -8.06 -9.53 17.10
#